data_b37577e983a92c0f7b797ccf96eaba29
#
_entry.id   b37577e983a92c0f7b797ccf96eaba29
#
_cell.length_a   1.000
_cell.length_b   1.000
_cell.length_c   1.000
_cell.angle_alpha   90.00
_cell.angle_beta   90.00
_cell.angle_gamma   90.00
#
_symmetry.space_group_name_H-M   'P 1'
#
loop_
_entity.id
_entity.type
_entity.pdbx_description
1 polymer ?
#
loop_
_entity_poly.entity_id
_entity_poly.type
_entity_poly.pdbx_seq_one_letter_code
_entity_poly.pdbx_strand_id
1 'polypeptide(L)'
;EMSASLVGSEMCIRDRYDNLHPSRIVVGRPRSGTATEADAHLFASLLQQGAAERDIPTLYPNATEAEAIKLFANTYLAVRVSYFNELDTYCELKGLDTRQIIDGVCLDPRIGAHYNNPSFGYGGYCLPKDTRQLVANFGDIPNRIISAAVTANDERKDHIARQILRKAAGGVVGVYRLTMKADSDNFRESSIRGVIERLRRAGASVVIYEPTLKAAAFDGLPVVASLAEFKRMAAVIVANRAESALDDVPEKVYTRDLYRRD
;
A
#
# COMPACT_ATOMS: atom_id res chain seq x y z
N GLU A 1 -21.49 20.45 8.93
CA GLU A 1 -20.59 19.36 9.28
C GLU A 1 -19.17 19.84 9.14
N MET A 2 -18.40 19.82 10.23
CA MET A 2 -16.94 20.04 10.17
C MET A 2 -16.31 18.73 9.74
N SER A 3 -15.60 18.71 8.62
CA SER A 3 -14.77 17.57 8.26
C SER A 3 -13.37 17.82 8.76
N ALA A 4 -12.97 17.11 9.81
CA ALA A 4 -11.58 17.01 10.17
C ALA A 4 -10.97 15.85 9.36
N SER A 5 -10.02 16.14 8.51
CA SER A 5 -9.22 15.13 7.86
C SER A 5 -7.94 14.96 8.67
N LEU A 6 -7.94 14.01 9.59
CA LEU A 6 -6.70 13.41 10.07
C LEU A 6 -6.12 12.56 8.93
N VAL A 7 -4.95 12.90 8.48
CA VAL A 7 -4.23 12.04 7.54
C VAL A 7 -3.82 10.80 8.32
N GLY A 8 -4.54 9.69 8.10
CA GLY A 8 -4.23 8.41 8.73
C GLY A 8 -5.37 7.71 9.44
N SER A 9 -6.59 8.25 9.47
CA SER A 9 -7.69 7.60 10.17
C SER A 9 -8.36 6.51 9.37
N GLU A 10 -7.78 5.33 9.32
CA GLU A 10 -8.52 4.09 9.09
C GLU A 10 -7.91 2.97 9.94
N MET A 11 -8.77 2.33 10.73
CA MET A 11 -8.52 1.36 11.78
C MET A 11 -7.41 0.34 11.48
N CYS A 12 -6.18 0.72 11.78
CA CYS A 12 -5.01 -0.14 11.88
C CYS A 12 -4.37 0.07 13.26
N ILE A 13 -3.65 -0.87 13.78
CA ILE A 13 -2.88 -0.72 15.04
C ILE A 13 -1.99 0.53 14.99
N ARG A 14 -1.50 0.90 13.82
CA ARG A 14 -0.70 2.09 13.57
C ARG A 14 -1.49 3.41 13.69
N ASP A 15 -2.81 3.41 13.53
CA ASP A 15 -3.64 4.62 13.63
C ASP A 15 -3.54 5.28 15.00
N ARG A 16 -3.40 4.47 16.05
CA ARG A 16 -3.18 5.01 17.40
C ARG A 16 -1.84 5.73 17.50
N TYR A 17 -0.79 5.17 16.88
CA TYR A 17 0.53 5.81 16.83
C TYR A 17 0.47 7.09 16.00
N ASP A 18 -0.10 7.03 14.79
CA ASP A 18 -0.20 8.17 13.88
C ASP A 18 -1.05 9.31 14.46
N ASN A 19 -2.10 8.98 15.25
CA ASN A 19 -2.89 9.98 15.97
C ASN A 19 -2.12 10.63 17.14
N LEU A 20 -1.21 9.90 17.77
CA LEU A 20 -0.35 10.43 18.82
C LEU A 20 0.85 11.22 18.25
N HIS A 21 1.29 10.90 17.03
CA HIS A 21 2.45 11.48 16.37
C HIS A 21 2.12 12.06 14.99
N PRO A 22 1.14 12.99 14.88
CA PRO A 22 0.73 13.54 13.61
C PRO A 22 1.81 14.49 13.05
N SER A 23 2.18 14.33 11.79
CA SER A 23 3.11 15.23 11.10
C SER A 23 2.51 16.61 10.82
N ARG A 24 1.18 16.71 10.79
CA ARG A 24 0.41 17.94 10.58
C ARG A 24 -1.04 17.73 10.99
N ILE A 25 -1.73 18.84 11.30
CA ILE A 25 -3.18 18.88 11.55
C ILE A 25 -3.82 19.77 10.47
N VAL A 26 -4.87 19.28 9.82
CA VAL A 26 -5.63 20.05 8.83
C VAL A 26 -7.10 20.03 9.25
N VAL A 27 -7.66 21.19 9.59
CA VAL A 27 -9.06 21.33 9.98
C VAL A 27 -9.80 22.11 8.91
N GLY A 28 -10.66 21.42 8.16
CA GLY A 28 -11.49 22.02 7.13
C GLY A 28 -12.65 22.84 7.74
N ARG A 29 -12.82 24.09 7.29
CA ARG A 29 -13.94 24.95 7.69
C ARG A 29 -15.03 24.90 6.63
N PRO A 30 -16.30 24.70 6.99
CA PRO A 30 -17.39 24.83 6.02
C PRO A 30 -17.51 26.28 5.54
N ARG A 31 -17.86 26.46 4.27
CA ARG A 31 -18.08 27.81 3.69
C ARG A 31 -19.38 28.45 4.15
N SER A 32 -20.30 27.63 4.67
CA SER A 32 -21.61 28.03 5.15
C SER A 32 -21.99 27.16 6.35
N GLY A 33 -22.81 27.69 7.25
CA GLY A 33 -23.25 26.98 8.45
C GLY A 33 -22.91 27.76 9.73
N THR A 34 -23.12 27.12 10.87
CA THR A 34 -22.92 27.72 12.21
C THR A 34 -21.49 27.56 12.75
N ALA A 35 -20.68 26.71 12.15
CA ALA A 35 -19.30 26.50 12.59
C ALA A 35 -18.42 27.70 12.27
N THR A 36 -17.75 28.22 13.28
CA THR A 36 -16.92 29.41 13.21
C THR A 36 -15.42 29.07 13.08
N GLU A 37 -14.61 30.06 12.83
CA GLU A 37 -13.15 29.93 12.87
C GLU A 37 -12.66 29.54 14.28
N ALA A 38 -13.30 30.06 15.32
CA ALA A 38 -13.00 29.71 16.70
C ALA A 38 -13.25 28.22 16.98
N ASP A 39 -14.28 27.62 16.40
CA ASP A 39 -14.57 26.18 16.54
C ASP A 39 -13.49 25.34 15.88
N ALA A 40 -12.98 25.75 14.71
CA ALA A 40 -11.88 25.07 14.05
C ALA A 40 -10.58 25.13 14.87
N HIS A 41 -10.28 26.30 15.46
CA HIS A 41 -9.14 26.46 16.36
C HIS A 41 -9.28 25.64 17.64
N LEU A 42 -10.48 25.62 18.24
CA LEU A 42 -10.76 24.79 19.41
C LEU A 42 -10.54 23.30 19.08
N PHE A 43 -11.10 22.83 17.97
CA PHE A 43 -10.93 21.43 17.55
C PHE A 43 -9.46 21.06 17.31
N ALA A 44 -8.71 21.92 16.61
CA ALA A 44 -7.29 21.71 16.39
C ALA A 44 -6.49 21.69 17.72
N SER A 45 -6.84 22.56 18.67
CA SER A 45 -6.20 22.57 19.98
C SER A 45 -6.41 21.29 20.77
N LEU A 46 -7.60 20.69 20.68
CA LEU A 46 -7.90 19.39 21.31
C LEU A 46 -7.05 18.27 20.68
N LEU A 47 -6.89 18.28 19.35
CA LEU A 47 -6.02 17.31 18.65
C LEU A 47 -4.55 17.49 19.06
N GLN A 48 -4.06 18.73 19.15
CA GLN A 48 -2.69 19.02 19.61
C GLN A 48 -2.47 18.58 21.06
N GLN A 49 -3.46 18.79 21.94
CA GLN A 49 -3.40 18.34 23.34
C GLN A 49 -3.37 16.80 23.47
N GLY A 50 -4.07 16.10 22.57
CA GLY A 50 -4.09 14.64 22.54
C GLY A 50 -2.85 14.01 21.92
N ALA A 51 -2.04 14.78 21.17
CA ALA A 51 -0.82 14.30 20.53
C ALA A 51 0.35 14.25 21.52
N ALA A 52 1.29 13.34 21.25
CA ALA A 52 2.57 13.26 21.97
C ALA A 52 3.55 14.33 21.49
N GLU A 53 3.43 14.74 20.23
CA GLU A 53 4.25 15.76 19.60
C GLU A 53 3.82 17.17 20.02
N ARG A 54 4.77 18.13 19.96
CA ARG A 54 4.51 19.54 20.21
C ARG A 54 4.76 20.34 18.93
N ASP A 55 4.17 21.52 18.83
CA ASP A 55 4.35 22.46 17.71
C ASP A 55 3.98 21.86 16.35
N ILE A 56 2.91 21.06 16.31
CA ILE A 56 2.46 20.39 15.09
C ILE A 56 1.95 21.44 14.09
N PRO A 57 2.49 21.49 12.86
CA PRO A 57 2.00 22.38 11.82
C PRO A 57 0.50 22.23 11.60
N THR A 58 -0.26 23.31 11.75
CA THR A 58 -1.72 23.27 11.70
C THR A 58 -2.24 24.23 10.63
N LEU A 59 -3.18 23.73 9.80
CA LEU A 59 -3.80 24.50 8.72
C LEU A 59 -5.32 24.53 8.90
N TYR A 60 -5.92 25.65 8.48
CA TYR A 60 -7.37 25.90 8.58
C TYR A 60 -7.98 26.27 7.21
N PRO A 61 -7.86 25.43 6.19
CA PRO A 61 -8.46 25.67 4.87
C PRO A 61 -9.98 25.53 4.92
N ASN A 62 -10.67 25.87 3.81
CA ASN A 62 -12.06 25.44 3.69
C ASN A 62 -12.17 23.91 3.56
N ALA A 63 -13.35 23.36 3.81
CA ALA A 63 -13.55 21.91 3.83
C ALA A 63 -13.18 21.23 2.51
N THR A 64 -13.50 21.86 1.37
CA THR A 64 -13.15 21.34 0.03
C THR A 64 -11.65 21.29 -0.19
N GLU A 65 -10.92 22.32 0.23
CA GLU A 65 -9.46 22.37 0.15
C GLU A 65 -8.82 21.36 1.10
N ALA A 66 -9.40 21.14 2.30
CA ALA A 66 -8.94 20.10 3.23
C ALA A 66 -9.07 18.69 2.64
N GLU A 67 -10.20 18.40 2.00
CA GLU A 67 -10.40 17.15 1.26
C GLU A 67 -9.39 16.99 0.12
N ALA A 68 -9.21 18.05 -0.66
CA ALA A 68 -8.24 18.05 -1.77
C ALA A 68 -6.81 17.79 -1.27
N ILE A 69 -6.40 18.41 -0.16
CA ILE A 69 -5.07 18.17 0.46
C ILE A 69 -4.87 16.68 0.73
N LYS A 70 -5.87 16.00 1.32
CA LYS A 70 -5.79 14.56 1.59
C LYS A 70 -5.69 13.74 0.31
N LEU A 71 -6.58 13.99 -0.66
CA LEU A 71 -6.63 13.23 -1.91
C LEU A 71 -5.33 13.39 -2.72
N PHE A 72 -4.82 14.62 -2.84
CA PHE A 72 -3.56 14.87 -3.55
C PHE A 72 -2.35 14.30 -2.82
N ALA A 73 -2.30 14.34 -1.48
CA ALA A 73 -1.22 13.75 -0.72
C ALA A 73 -1.16 12.22 -0.92
N ASN A 74 -2.30 11.52 -0.78
CA ASN A 74 -2.36 10.08 -0.99
C ASN A 74 -2.07 9.68 -2.45
N THR A 75 -2.56 10.48 -3.39
CA THR A 75 -2.27 10.25 -4.82
C THR A 75 -0.80 10.47 -5.15
N TYR A 76 -0.15 11.48 -4.56
CA TYR A 76 1.30 11.65 -4.71
C TYR A 76 2.08 10.42 -4.23
N LEU A 77 1.70 9.85 -3.08
CA LEU A 77 2.32 8.63 -2.58
C LEU A 77 2.08 7.44 -3.53
N ALA A 78 0.88 7.32 -4.09
CA ALA A 78 0.56 6.28 -5.07
C ALA A 78 1.40 6.42 -6.36
N VAL A 79 1.55 7.64 -6.88
CA VAL A 79 2.43 7.96 -8.04
C VAL A 79 3.87 7.58 -7.71
N ARG A 80 4.34 7.92 -6.52
CA ARG A 80 5.71 7.61 -6.10
C ARG A 80 5.97 6.11 -6.02
N VAL A 81 5.06 5.34 -5.42
CA VAL A 81 5.16 3.87 -5.40
C VAL A 81 5.12 3.30 -6.82
N SER A 82 4.25 3.82 -7.69
CA SER A 82 4.20 3.41 -9.10
C SER A 82 5.53 3.64 -9.81
N TYR A 83 6.16 4.78 -9.61
CA TYR A 83 7.48 5.09 -10.18
C TYR A 83 8.53 4.06 -9.78
N PHE A 84 8.65 3.74 -8.49
CA PHE A 84 9.63 2.74 -8.03
C PHE A 84 9.26 1.31 -8.45
N ASN A 85 7.98 1.00 -8.61
CA ASN A 85 7.53 -0.27 -9.16
C ASN A 85 7.87 -0.41 -10.66
N GLU A 86 7.75 0.65 -11.46
CA GLU A 86 8.15 0.65 -12.86
C GLU A 86 9.68 0.54 -13.01
N LEU A 87 10.43 1.29 -12.19
CA LEU A 87 11.89 1.16 -12.11
C LEU A 87 12.28 -0.28 -11.81
N ASP A 88 11.65 -0.91 -10.83
CA ASP A 88 11.89 -2.29 -10.45
C ASP A 88 11.53 -3.28 -11.58
N THR A 89 10.40 -3.06 -12.25
CA THR A 89 9.99 -3.85 -13.42
C THR A 89 11.03 -3.77 -14.53
N TYR A 90 11.54 -2.57 -14.81
CA TYR A 90 12.60 -2.37 -15.80
C TYR A 90 13.87 -3.13 -15.43
N CYS A 91 14.31 -2.99 -14.17
CA CYS A 91 15.51 -3.66 -13.69
C CYS A 91 15.36 -5.19 -13.74
N GLU A 92 14.25 -5.74 -13.28
CA GLU A 92 13.99 -7.18 -13.31
C GLU A 92 14.03 -7.74 -14.74
N LEU A 93 13.43 -7.04 -15.70
CA LEU A 93 13.42 -7.47 -17.12
C LEU A 93 14.77 -7.31 -17.82
N LYS A 94 15.61 -6.39 -17.36
CA LYS A 94 16.95 -6.12 -17.89
C LYS A 94 18.07 -6.88 -17.17
N GLY A 95 17.73 -7.60 -16.07
CA GLY A 95 18.73 -8.29 -15.23
C GLY A 95 19.66 -7.33 -14.48
N LEU A 96 19.15 -6.15 -14.12
CA LEU A 96 19.88 -5.13 -13.36
C LEU A 96 19.62 -5.29 -11.86
N ASP A 97 20.56 -4.82 -11.03
CA ASP A 97 20.38 -4.76 -9.59
C ASP A 97 19.49 -3.56 -9.22
N THR A 98 18.22 -3.86 -8.97
CA THR A 98 17.21 -2.85 -8.62
C THR A 98 17.61 -2.06 -7.38
N ARG A 99 18.16 -2.73 -6.35
CA ARG A 99 18.50 -2.08 -5.08
C ARG A 99 19.58 -1.03 -5.26
N GLN A 100 20.65 -1.36 -5.98
CA GLN A 100 21.72 -0.40 -6.26
C GLN A 100 21.21 0.83 -7.02
N ILE A 101 20.29 0.64 -7.96
CA ILE A 101 19.71 1.73 -8.74
C ILE A 101 18.82 2.61 -7.87
N ILE A 102 17.94 2.00 -7.06
CA ILE A 102 17.07 2.76 -6.13
C ILE A 102 17.90 3.51 -5.11
N ASP A 103 18.92 2.88 -4.52
CA ASP A 103 19.79 3.53 -3.55
C ASP A 103 20.49 4.74 -4.20
N GLY A 104 21.02 4.60 -5.42
CA GLY A 104 21.64 5.70 -6.14
C GLY A 104 20.69 6.85 -6.47
N VAL A 105 19.47 6.54 -6.95
CA VAL A 105 18.43 7.54 -7.24
C VAL A 105 18.02 8.30 -5.98
N CYS A 106 17.90 7.60 -4.86
CA CYS A 106 17.46 8.17 -3.58
C CYS A 106 18.52 8.97 -2.84
N LEU A 107 19.78 8.94 -3.28
CA LEU A 107 20.82 9.84 -2.77
C LEU A 107 20.56 11.32 -3.12
N ASP A 108 19.79 11.60 -4.17
CA ASP A 108 19.35 12.97 -4.44
C ASP A 108 18.37 13.41 -3.33
N PRO A 109 18.68 14.46 -2.55
CA PRO A 109 17.86 14.92 -1.43
C PRO A 109 16.47 15.40 -1.85
N ARG A 110 16.27 15.76 -3.11
CA ARG A 110 14.96 16.12 -3.68
C ARG A 110 14.07 14.90 -3.88
N ILE A 111 14.66 13.70 -3.97
CA ILE A 111 13.98 12.43 -4.11
C ILE A 111 13.84 11.75 -2.75
N GLY A 112 14.95 11.48 -2.07
CA GLY A 112 14.98 10.84 -0.76
C GLY A 112 14.47 9.40 -0.78
N ALA A 113 14.52 8.73 0.39
CA ALA A 113 14.26 7.30 0.55
C ALA A 113 12.84 6.96 1.02
N HIS A 114 11.89 7.89 0.96
CA HIS A 114 10.51 7.65 1.39
C HIS A 114 9.72 6.91 0.31
N TYR A 115 8.94 5.89 0.67
CA TYR A 115 8.07 5.14 -0.26
C TYR A 115 8.82 4.65 -1.52
N ASN A 116 10.08 4.23 -1.35
CA ASN A 116 10.96 3.77 -2.43
C ASN A 116 11.09 2.24 -2.52
N ASN A 117 10.46 1.50 -1.60
CA ASN A 117 10.50 0.06 -1.59
C ASN A 117 9.51 -0.51 -2.61
N PRO A 118 9.97 -1.26 -3.62
CA PRO A 118 9.07 -1.90 -4.58
C PRO A 118 8.11 -2.89 -3.91
N SER A 119 6.99 -3.10 -4.56
CA SER A 119 5.92 -3.98 -4.09
C SER A 119 5.20 -4.64 -5.26
N PHE A 120 4.20 -5.46 -4.95
CA PHE A 120 3.31 -6.03 -5.96
C PHE A 120 2.26 -5.04 -6.50
N GLY A 121 2.34 -3.81 -6.05
CA GLY A 121 1.47 -2.69 -6.36
C GLY A 121 1.13 -1.93 -5.07
N TYR A 122 0.78 -0.65 -5.17
CA TYR A 122 0.22 0.03 -4.03
C TYR A 122 -1.15 -0.55 -3.67
N GLY A 123 -1.38 -0.74 -2.40
CA GLY A 123 -2.58 -1.34 -1.83
C GLY A 123 -2.94 -0.64 -0.53
N GLY A 124 -3.70 -1.36 0.32
CA GLY A 124 -4.36 -0.75 1.46
C GLY A 124 -5.63 -0.04 1.03
N TYR A 125 -6.43 0.40 1.99
CA TYR A 125 -7.71 1.02 1.70
C TYR A 125 -7.56 2.42 1.09
N CYS A 126 -6.65 3.24 1.62
CA CYS A 126 -6.55 4.67 1.29
C CYS A 126 -6.01 4.93 -0.11
N LEU A 127 -4.83 4.42 -0.46
CA LEU A 127 -4.18 4.80 -1.71
C LEU A 127 -5.00 4.44 -2.96
N PRO A 128 -5.52 3.20 -3.12
CA PRO A 128 -6.33 2.86 -4.29
C PRO A 128 -7.66 3.62 -4.37
N LYS A 129 -8.32 3.80 -3.22
CA LYS A 129 -9.60 4.50 -3.15
C LYS A 129 -9.43 5.99 -3.48
N ASP A 130 -8.52 6.67 -2.79
CA ASP A 130 -8.36 8.13 -2.91
C ASP A 130 -7.83 8.51 -4.29
N THR A 131 -6.93 7.69 -4.89
CA THR A 131 -6.44 7.94 -6.24
C THR A 131 -7.55 7.79 -7.28
N ARG A 132 -8.40 6.76 -7.19
CA ARG A 132 -9.55 6.59 -8.08
C ARG A 132 -10.59 7.69 -7.89
N GLN A 133 -10.85 8.08 -6.65
CA GLN A 133 -11.75 9.20 -6.34
C GLN A 133 -11.24 10.50 -6.95
N LEU A 134 -9.94 10.77 -6.82
CA LEU A 134 -9.34 11.97 -7.41
C LEU A 134 -9.46 11.96 -8.93
N VAL A 135 -9.18 10.83 -9.60
CA VAL A 135 -9.39 10.71 -11.06
C VAL A 135 -10.83 11.01 -11.45
N ALA A 136 -11.80 10.48 -10.69
CA ALA A 136 -13.22 10.77 -10.95
C ALA A 136 -13.57 12.25 -10.73
N ASN A 137 -13.00 12.88 -9.70
CA ASN A 137 -13.22 14.30 -9.41
C ASN A 137 -12.65 15.25 -10.48
N PHE A 138 -11.66 14.80 -11.26
CA PHE A 138 -11.12 15.59 -12.37
C PHE A 138 -12.13 15.81 -13.52
N GLY A 139 -13.05 14.86 -13.73
CA GLY A 139 -13.98 14.95 -14.87
C GLY A 139 -13.24 15.22 -16.19
N ASP A 140 -13.56 16.35 -16.83
CA ASP A 140 -12.92 16.76 -18.09
C ASP A 140 -11.58 17.48 -17.93
N ILE A 141 -11.12 17.68 -16.69
CA ILE A 141 -9.82 18.33 -16.43
C ILE A 141 -8.69 17.34 -16.78
N PRO A 142 -7.66 17.76 -17.52
CA PRO A 142 -6.53 16.91 -17.86
C PRO A 142 -5.79 16.37 -16.62
N ASN A 143 -5.62 15.04 -16.53
CA ASN A 143 -5.03 14.37 -15.37
C ASN A 143 -4.11 13.19 -15.72
N ARG A 144 -3.30 13.30 -16.76
CA ARG A 144 -2.51 12.19 -17.34
C ARG A 144 -1.66 11.44 -16.31
N ILE A 145 -0.93 12.13 -15.44
CA ILE A 145 -0.05 11.51 -14.45
C ILE A 145 -0.86 10.71 -13.42
N ILE A 146 -1.95 11.28 -12.92
CA ILE A 146 -2.80 10.67 -11.90
C ILE A 146 -3.51 9.43 -12.45
N SER A 147 -4.09 9.53 -13.65
CA SER A 147 -4.70 8.38 -14.34
C SER A 147 -3.67 7.29 -14.65
N ALA A 148 -2.46 7.68 -15.08
CA ALA A 148 -1.39 6.73 -15.34
C ALA A 148 -1.01 5.93 -14.10
N ALA A 149 -0.98 6.54 -12.90
CA ALA A 149 -0.69 5.82 -11.67
C ALA A 149 -1.71 4.70 -11.37
N VAL A 150 -2.99 4.92 -11.67
CA VAL A 150 -4.04 3.89 -11.52
C VAL A 150 -3.79 2.74 -12.50
N THR A 151 -3.52 3.04 -13.77
CA THR A 151 -3.23 2.03 -14.80
C THR A 151 -1.95 1.27 -14.49
N ALA A 152 -0.87 1.97 -14.14
CA ALA A 152 0.42 1.39 -13.78
C ALA A 152 0.32 0.41 -12.61
N ASN A 153 -0.56 0.66 -11.64
CA ASN A 153 -0.79 -0.26 -10.53
C ASN A 153 -1.42 -1.59 -10.97
N ASP A 154 -2.28 -1.58 -11.97
CA ASP A 154 -2.86 -2.79 -12.52
C ASP A 154 -1.86 -3.53 -13.43
N GLU A 155 -1.12 -2.81 -14.29
CA GLU A 155 -0.04 -3.36 -15.11
C GLU A 155 1.07 -3.99 -14.25
N ARG A 156 1.36 -3.39 -13.09
CA ARG A 156 2.31 -3.97 -12.12
C ARG A 156 1.85 -5.34 -11.62
N LYS A 157 0.57 -5.49 -11.25
CA LYS A 157 0.03 -6.79 -10.82
C LYS A 157 0.05 -7.82 -11.94
N ASP A 158 -0.18 -7.40 -13.19
CA ASP A 158 -0.07 -8.27 -14.37
C ASP A 158 1.37 -8.75 -14.57
N HIS A 159 2.35 -7.85 -14.42
CA HIS A 159 3.77 -8.20 -14.48
C HIS A 159 4.13 -9.21 -13.39
N ILE A 160 3.78 -8.93 -12.14
CA ILE A 160 4.05 -9.81 -11.00
C ILE A 160 3.45 -11.20 -11.22
N ALA A 161 2.18 -11.29 -11.63
CA ALA A 161 1.53 -12.58 -11.90
C ALA A 161 2.27 -13.37 -13.00
N ARG A 162 2.70 -12.70 -14.09
CA ARG A 162 3.50 -13.35 -15.14
C ARG A 162 4.83 -13.90 -14.62
N GLN A 163 5.54 -13.16 -13.78
CA GLN A 163 6.81 -13.63 -13.19
C GLN A 163 6.59 -14.82 -12.26
N ILE A 164 5.55 -14.79 -11.44
CA ILE A 164 5.19 -15.91 -10.57
C ILE A 164 4.88 -17.16 -11.37
N LEU A 165 4.07 -17.06 -12.44
CA LEU A 165 3.72 -18.19 -13.30
C LEU A 165 4.95 -18.80 -13.98
N ARG A 166 5.88 -17.97 -14.45
CA ARG A 166 7.16 -18.44 -15.01
C ARG A 166 7.95 -19.23 -13.98
N LYS A 167 8.09 -18.69 -12.76
CA LYS A 167 8.85 -19.32 -11.68
C LYS A 167 8.18 -20.60 -11.18
N ALA A 168 6.84 -20.62 -11.12
CA ALA A 168 6.08 -21.81 -10.72
C ALA A 168 6.16 -22.97 -11.71
N ALA A 169 6.39 -22.70 -13.00
CA ALA A 169 6.52 -23.70 -14.07
C ALA A 169 5.40 -24.76 -14.05
N GLY A 170 4.16 -24.33 -13.78
CA GLY A 170 2.99 -25.24 -13.66
C GLY A 170 2.80 -25.88 -12.28
N GLY A 171 3.71 -25.66 -11.35
CA GLY A 171 3.58 -26.12 -9.96
C GLY A 171 2.67 -25.24 -9.10
N VAL A 172 2.51 -25.64 -7.83
CA VAL A 172 1.65 -24.95 -6.88
C VAL A 172 2.25 -23.59 -6.49
N VAL A 173 1.45 -22.55 -6.55
CA VAL A 173 1.79 -21.21 -6.05
C VAL A 173 1.34 -21.08 -4.61
N GLY A 174 2.28 -20.93 -3.69
CA GLY A 174 1.99 -20.65 -2.28
C GLY A 174 1.95 -19.14 -2.04
N VAL A 175 0.85 -18.61 -1.55
CA VAL A 175 0.74 -17.20 -1.10
C VAL A 175 1.02 -17.15 0.40
N TYR A 176 2.12 -16.50 0.76
CA TYR A 176 2.53 -16.32 2.14
C TYR A 176 2.01 -14.99 2.66
N ARG A 177 1.00 -15.06 3.51
CA ARG A 177 0.23 -13.97 4.12
C ARG A 177 -0.55 -13.12 3.11
N LEU A 178 -1.70 -12.71 3.54
CA LEU A 178 -2.62 -11.88 2.75
C LEU A 178 -2.51 -10.40 3.10
N THR A 179 -1.87 -10.08 4.23
CA THR A 179 -1.70 -8.71 4.70
C THR A 179 -0.53 -8.02 4.04
N MET A 180 -0.62 -6.69 3.90
CA MET A 180 0.50 -5.85 3.43
C MET A 180 1.40 -5.38 4.57
N LYS A 181 0.85 -5.28 5.78
CA LYS A 181 1.55 -4.85 6.99
C LYS A 181 1.61 -6.00 7.98
N ALA A 182 2.72 -6.15 8.68
CA ALA A 182 2.98 -7.27 9.57
C ALA A 182 1.91 -7.48 10.66
N ASP A 183 1.32 -6.39 11.16
CA ASP A 183 0.35 -6.40 12.27
C ASP A 183 -1.07 -5.98 11.87
N SER A 184 -1.43 -6.12 10.58
CA SER A 184 -2.76 -5.78 10.07
C SER A 184 -3.58 -7.04 9.80
N ASP A 185 -4.85 -7.01 10.14
CA ASP A 185 -5.86 -8.01 9.78
C ASP A 185 -6.70 -7.62 8.57
N ASN A 186 -6.40 -6.47 7.95
CA ASN A 186 -7.13 -5.97 6.79
C ASN A 186 -6.62 -6.60 5.49
N PHE A 187 -7.17 -7.77 5.13
CA PHE A 187 -6.85 -8.47 3.87
C PHE A 187 -7.56 -7.89 2.65
N ARG A 188 -8.64 -7.09 2.85
CA ARG A 188 -9.63 -6.82 1.80
C ARG A 188 -9.07 -6.00 0.65
N GLU A 189 -8.18 -5.06 0.93
CA GLU A 189 -7.63 -4.12 -0.05
C GLU A 189 -6.13 -4.35 -0.31
N SER A 190 -5.61 -5.53 0.06
CA SER A 190 -4.21 -5.88 -0.19
C SER A 190 -3.93 -6.08 -1.70
N SER A 191 -2.80 -5.58 -2.18
CA SER A 191 -2.36 -5.74 -3.58
C SER A 191 -2.21 -7.20 -3.99
N ILE A 192 -1.90 -8.10 -3.03
CA ILE A 192 -1.78 -9.54 -3.29
C ILE A 192 -3.08 -10.16 -3.80
N ARG A 193 -4.25 -9.64 -3.41
CA ARG A 193 -5.54 -10.15 -3.93
C ARG A 193 -5.66 -9.97 -5.43
N GLY A 194 -5.27 -8.80 -5.93
CA GLY A 194 -5.26 -8.55 -7.37
C GLY A 194 -4.28 -9.47 -8.13
N VAL A 195 -3.18 -9.88 -7.50
CA VAL A 195 -2.25 -10.88 -8.04
C VAL A 195 -2.90 -12.27 -8.01
N ILE A 196 -3.52 -12.67 -6.90
CA ILE A 196 -4.23 -13.96 -6.76
C ILE A 196 -5.31 -14.11 -7.84
N GLU A 197 -6.11 -13.08 -8.10
CA GLU A 197 -7.12 -13.11 -9.15
C GLU A 197 -6.53 -13.40 -10.54
N ARG A 198 -5.37 -12.80 -10.86
CA ARG A 198 -4.65 -13.01 -12.12
C ARG A 198 -4.11 -14.42 -12.25
N LEU A 199 -3.54 -14.95 -11.16
CA LEU A 199 -3.07 -16.34 -11.09
C LEU A 199 -4.23 -17.32 -11.30
N ARG A 200 -5.38 -17.08 -10.67
CA ARG A 200 -6.58 -17.91 -10.85
C ARG A 200 -7.12 -17.87 -12.27
N ARG A 201 -7.19 -16.68 -12.88
CA ARG A 201 -7.61 -16.53 -14.29
C ARG A 201 -6.68 -17.27 -15.24
N ALA A 202 -5.41 -17.39 -14.89
CA ALA A 202 -4.41 -18.17 -15.65
C ALA A 202 -4.46 -19.67 -15.34
N GLY A 203 -5.38 -20.15 -14.49
CA GLY A 203 -5.52 -21.57 -14.13
C GLY A 203 -4.47 -22.10 -13.16
N ALA A 204 -3.73 -21.22 -12.46
CA ALA A 204 -2.74 -21.67 -11.49
C ALA A 204 -3.37 -22.32 -10.26
N SER A 205 -2.75 -23.37 -9.75
CA SER A 205 -3.07 -23.95 -8.45
C SER A 205 -2.48 -23.07 -7.36
N VAL A 206 -3.34 -22.46 -6.53
CA VAL A 206 -2.93 -21.52 -5.49
C VAL A 206 -3.32 -22.05 -4.12
N VAL A 207 -2.41 -22.01 -3.17
CA VAL A 207 -2.64 -22.29 -1.73
C VAL A 207 -2.20 -21.09 -0.90
N ILE A 208 -2.83 -20.89 0.25
CA ILE A 208 -2.57 -19.75 1.14
C ILE A 208 -2.02 -20.25 2.47
N TYR A 209 -1.02 -19.55 2.99
CA TYR A 209 -0.63 -19.62 4.39
C TYR A 209 -0.88 -18.25 5.04
N GLU A 210 -1.82 -18.21 5.99
CA GLU A 210 -2.15 -17.01 6.75
C GLU A 210 -2.42 -17.41 8.21
N PRO A 211 -1.46 -17.20 9.12
CA PRO A 211 -1.57 -17.69 10.51
C PRO A 211 -2.73 -17.07 11.31
N THR A 212 -3.22 -15.90 10.88
CA THR A 212 -4.36 -15.24 11.54
C THR A 212 -5.73 -15.80 11.10
N LEU A 213 -5.76 -16.53 9.98
CA LEU A 213 -6.97 -17.18 9.48
C LEU A 213 -7.15 -18.57 10.07
N LYS A 214 -8.28 -18.76 10.79
CA LYS A 214 -8.69 -20.09 11.31
C LYS A 214 -9.50 -20.90 10.31
N ALA A 215 -9.92 -20.32 9.20
CA ALA A 215 -10.72 -20.95 8.17
C ALA A 215 -9.86 -21.86 7.28
N ALA A 216 -10.40 -23.00 6.86
CA ALA A 216 -9.72 -23.92 5.94
C ALA A 216 -9.65 -23.41 4.50
N ALA A 217 -10.40 -22.36 4.16
CA ALA A 217 -10.40 -21.75 2.83
C ALA A 217 -10.63 -20.24 2.93
N PHE A 218 -10.04 -19.49 1.97
CA PHE A 218 -10.25 -18.07 1.79
C PHE A 218 -10.53 -17.78 0.30
N ASP A 219 -11.65 -17.14 0.00
CA ASP A 219 -12.12 -16.88 -1.39
C ASP A 219 -12.09 -18.15 -2.28
N GLY A 220 -12.39 -19.31 -1.68
CA GLY A 220 -12.38 -20.60 -2.37
C GLY A 220 -11.00 -21.22 -2.59
N LEU A 221 -9.94 -20.62 -2.05
CA LEU A 221 -8.58 -21.16 -2.07
C LEU A 221 -8.27 -21.87 -0.75
N PRO A 222 -7.58 -23.03 -0.78
CA PRO A 222 -7.22 -23.75 0.42
C PRO A 222 -6.23 -22.96 1.28
N VAL A 223 -6.47 -22.94 2.60
CA VAL A 223 -5.56 -22.38 3.60
C VAL A 223 -4.84 -23.51 4.29
N VAL A 224 -3.52 -23.50 4.23
CA VAL A 224 -2.63 -24.49 4.83
C VAL A 224 -2.25 -24.03 6.23
N ALA A 225 -2.56 -24.79 7.25
CA ALA A 225 -2.32 -24.41 8.65
C ALA A 225 -0.84 -24.53 9.06
N SER A 226 -0.10 -25.46 8.46
CA SER A 226 1.31 -25.69 8.78
C SER A 226 2.24 -24.97 7.81
N LEU A 227 3.12 -24.13 8.32
CA LEU A 227 4.15 -23.45 7.51
C LEU A 227 5.09 -24.47 6.83
N ALA A 228 5.47 -25.54 7.51
CA ALA A 228 6.33 -26.57 6.96
C ALA A 228 5.66 -27.32 5.80
N GLU A 229 4.39 -27.64 5.93
CA GLU A 229 3.60 -28.23 4.84
C GLU A 229 3.43 -27.28 3.67
N PHE A 230 3.09 -26.02 3.93
CA PHE A 230 2.97 -24.96 2.93
C PHE A 230 4.27 -24.82 2.11
N LYS A 231 5.43 -24.73 2.77
CA LYS A 231 6.74 -24.65 2.09
C LYS A 231 7.04 -25.88 1.24
N ARG A 232 6.64 -27.05 1.69
CA ARG A 232 6.85 -28.31 0.94
C ARG A 232 5.96 -28.36 -0.31
N MET A 233 4.71 -27.95 -0.20
CA MET A 233 3.72 -27.98 -1.30
C MET A 233 4.04 -26.96 -2.39
N ALA A 234 4.52 -25.77 -2.02
CA ALA A 234 4.74 -24.68 -2.94
C ALA A 234 5.96 -24.91 -3.82
N ALA A 235 5.77 -24.79 -5.14
CA ALA A 235 6.87 -24.69 -6.11
C ALA A 235 7.46 -23.26 -6.11
N VAL A 236 6.61 -22.25 -5.90
CA VAL A 236 7.00 -20.86 -5.65
C VAL A 236 6.20 -20.30 -4.49
N ILE A 237 6.86 -19.56 -3.60
CA ILE A 237 6.24 -18.87 -2.47
C ILE A 237 6.22 -17.38 -2.77
N VAL A 238 5.04 -16.81 -2.84
CA VAL A 238 4.81 -15.40 -3.13
C VAL A 238 4.65 -14.66 -1.82
N ALA A 239 5.56 -13.75 -1.52
CA ALA A 239 5.56 -12.95 -0.31
C ALA A 239 5.59 -11.46 -0.66
N ASN A 240 4.52 -10.73 -0.33
CA ASN A 240 4.47 -9.29 -0.56
C ASN A 240 5.47 -8.52 0.32
N ARG A 241 5.80 -9.10 1.48
CA ARG A 241 6.88 -8.65 2.37
C ARG A 241 7.84 -9.80 2.66
N ALA A 242 9.11 -9.49 2.71
CA ALA A 242 10.14 -10.45 3.06
C ALA A 242 10.14 -10.70 4.57
N GLU A 243 9.96 -11.95 4.98
CA GLU A 243 9.95 -12.36 6.38
C GLU A 243 10.98 -13.47 6.64
N SER A 244 11.61 -13.40 7.83
CA SER A 244 12.64 -14.36 8.25
C SER A 244 12.14 -15.80 8.30
N ALA A 245 10.84 -15.99 8.48
CA ALA A 245 10.21 -17.30 8.43
C ALA A 245 10.37 -18.03 7.08
N LEU A 246 10.81 -17.34 6.03
CA LEU A 246 11.05 -17.91 4.69
C LEU A 246 12.56 -17.99 4.33
N ASP A 247 13.45 -17.58 5.22
CA ASP A 247 14.89 -17.52 4.97
C ASP A 247 15.53 -18.91 4.77
N ASP A 248 14.83 -19.98 5.15
CA ASP A 248 15.25 -21.38 4.94
C ASP A 248 14.92 -21.95 3.54
N VAL A 249 14.13 -21.23 2.73
CA VAL A 249 13.72 -21.63 1.38
C VAL A 249 13.80 -20.49 0.35
N PRO A 250 14.90 -19.71 0.33
CA PRO A 250 15.02 -18.48 -0.44
C PRO A 250 14.86 -18.70 -1.95
N GLU A 251 15.25 -19.88 -2.45
CA GLU A 251 15.16 -20.25 -3.85
C GLU A 251 13.72 -20.37 -4.36
N LYS A 252 12.78 -20.67 -3.45
CA LYS A 252 11.35 -20.72 -3.75
C LYS A 252 10.66 -19.37 -3.64
N VAL A 253 11.23 -18.41 -2.90
CA VAL A 253 10.58 -17.14 -2.59
C VAL A 253 10.61 -16.21 -3.81
N TYR A 254 9.46 -15.63 -4.12
CA TYR A 254 9.31 -14.48 -5.01
C TYR A 254 8.76 -13.31 -4.21
N THR A 255 9.57 -12.32 -4.03
CA THR A 255 9.23 -11.05 -3.38
C THR A 255 9.86 -9.88 -4.12
N ARG A 256 9.28 -8.70 -4.02
CA ARG A 256 9.88 -7.45 -4.50
C ARG A 256 10.16 -6.47 -3.36
N ASP A 257 10.04 -6.94 -2.13
CA ASP A 257 10.45 -6.19 -0.95
C ASP A 257 11.99 -6.27 -0.81
N LEU A 258 12.65 -5.18 -1.17
CA LEU A 258 14.13 -5.10 -1.17
C LEU A 258 14.70 -4.65 0.17
N TYR A 259 13.89 -4.00 1.02
CA TYR A 259 14.38 -3.33 2.22
C TYR A 259 13.81 -3.90 3.53
N ARG A 260 12.91 -4.87 3.47
CA ARG A 260 12.21 -5.46 4.63
C ARG A 260 11.55 -4.38 5.51
N ARG A 261 10.96 -3.37 4.86
CA ARG A 261 10.26 -2.26 5.53
C ARG A 261 9.06 -1.79 4.70
N ASP A 262 8.12 -1.11 5.38
CA ASP A 262 6.97 -0.44 4.77
C ASP A 262 7.36 0.87 4.07
#